data_67e566eb58f43f603b5c5c4f1fb7274d
#
_entry.id   67e566eb58f43f603b5c5c4f1fb7274d
#
_cell.length_a   1.000
_cell.length_b   1.000
_cell.length_c   1.000
_cell.angle_alpha   90.00
_cell.angle_beta   90.00
_cell.angle_gamma   90.00
#
_symmetry.space_group_name_H-M   'P 1'
#
loop_
_entity.id
_entity.type
_entity.pdbx_description
1 polymer ?
#
loop_
_entity_poly.entity_id
_entity_poly.type
_entity_poly.pdbx_seq_one_letter_code
_entity_poly.pdbx_strand_id
1 'polypeptide(L)'
;MSVFYEDLTPSAFRKRLVAAPVAYLPLGTLEWHGEHLPLGTDLIISRGFFATLAERVGGIVLPGFFLGPDRITNIDGHDYIGMDTEPSPPRHLDGSVYWVPDGLFTDMLYATLKQLKRAGFKVVVAHGHGPSTGAFAQNIEKWERELSLRLLHCWHEGGGQGIQTDHAGVNETSLTLLYRPGSVRLAALEEDELSGAMFGDVPFADASREHGAKIAEIHAARMEAVIRGAL
;
A
#
# COMPACT_ATOMS: atom_id res chain seq x y z
N MET A 1 -20.22 8.83 7.79
CA MET A 1 -19.59 8.06 8.90
C MET A 1 -18.19 7.65 8.42
N SER A 2 -17.13 7.85 9.22
CA SER A 2 -15.77 7.50 8.80
C SER A 2 -15.68 6.04 8.38
N VAL A 3 -14.76 5.75 7.43
CA VAL A 3 -14.41 4.40 7.00
C VAL A 3 -13.17 3.89 7.77
N PHE A 4 -12.43 4.79 8.44
CA PHE A 4 -11.19 4.50 9.12
C PHE A 4 -11.45 3.96 10.52
N TYR A 5 -10.80 2.83 10.86
CA TYR A 5 -11.00 2.11 12.11
C TYR A 5 -10.76 2.97 13.35
N GLU A 6 -9.69 3.75 13.35
CA GLU A 6 -9.29 4.62 14.46
C GLU A 6 -10.30 5.74 14.78
N ASP A 7 -11.16 6.08 13.82
CA ASP A 7 -12.19 7.11 13.96
C ASP A 7 -13.54 6.55 14.41
N LEU A 8 -13.69 5.22 14.46
CA LEU A 8 -14.97 4.59 14.75
C LEU A 8 -15.22 4.45 16.25
N THR A 9 -16.39 4.86 16.66
CA THR A 9 -16.90 4.43 17.98
C THR A 9 -17.27 2.95 17.93
N PRO A 10 -17.34 2.24 19.09
CA PRO A 10 -17.72 0.81 19.11
C PRO A 10 -19.07 0.53 18.43
N SER A 11 -20.02 1.45 18.51
CA SER A 11 -21.32 1.33 17.84
C SER A 11 -21.19 1.46 16.31
N ALA A 12 -20.39 2.42 15.83
CA ALA A 12 -20.13 2.64 14.42
C ALA A 12 -19.37 1.45 13.83
N PHE A 13 -18.37 0.93 14.54
CA PHE A 13 -17.63 -0.27 14.16
C PHE A 13 -18.58 -1.46 13.92
N ARG A 14 -19.45 -1.78 14.90
CA ARG A 14 -20.41 -2.90 14.77
C ARG A 14 -21.36 -2.73 13.59
N LYS A 15 -21.84 -1.51 13.35
CA LYS A 15 -22.72 -1.23 12.20
C LYS A 15 -22.02 -1.49 10.86
N ARG A 16 -20.77 -1.02 10.72
CA ARG A 16 -19.99 -1.25 9.48
C ARG A 16 -19.65 -2.72 9.30
N LEU A 17 -19.21 -3.41 10.34
CA LEU A 17 -18.86 -4.82 10.29
C LEU A 17 -20.05 -5.70 9.88
N VAL A 18 -21.25 -5.41 10.40
CA VAL A 18 -22.47 -6.14 10.02
C VAL A 18 -22.85 -5.85 8.57
N ALA A 19 -22.71 -4.60 8.12
CA ALA A 19 -23.05 -4.21 6.74
C ALA A 19 -22.11 -4.85 5.70
N ALA A 20 -20.80 -4.89 6.00
CA ALA A 20 -19.79 -5.53 5.16
C ALA A 20 -18.61 -5.98 6.04
N PRO A 21 -18.40 -7.28 6.26
CA PRO A 21 -17.33 -7.81 7.11
C PRO A 21 -15.96 -7.83 6.38
N VAL A 22 -15.58 -6.71 5.77
CA VAL A 22 -14.35 -6.51 5.00
C VAL A 22 -13.40 -5.62 5.78
N ALA A 23 -12.16 -6.07 5.96
CA ALA A 23 -11.05 -5.28 6.47
C ALA A 23 -10.11 -4.92 5.31
N TYR A 24 -9.79 -3.64 5.18
CA TYR A 24 -8.77 -3.17 4.24
C TYR A 24 -7.49 -2.92 5.02
N LEU A 25 -6.42 -3.60 4.64
CA LEU A 25 -5.14 -3.62 5.35
C LEU A 25 -4.07 -2.89 4.52
N PRO A 26 -3.86 -1.57 4.75
CA PRO A 26 -2.78 -0.85 4.09
C PRO A 26 -1.43 -1.32 4.64
N LEU A 27 -0.56 -1.77 3.75
CA LEU A 27 0.80 -2.21 4.05
C LEU A 27 1.77 -1.20 3.47
N GLY A 28 2.55 -0.58 4.32
CA GLY A 28 3.53 0.38 3.90
C GLY A 28 4.93 -0.05 4.28
N THR A 29 5.78 0.87 4.06
CA THR A 29 7.02 1.15 4.74
C THR A 29 7.21 2.66 4.69
N LEU A 30 8.30 3.16 5.23
CA LEU A 30 8.82 4.49 4.93
C LEU A 30 10.07 4.28 4.08
N GLU A 31 10.00 4.64 2.81
CA GLU A 31 11.11 4.50 1.88
C GLU A 31 11.21 5.71 0.94
N TRP A 32 12.34 5.82 0.28
CA TRP A 32 12.60 6.88 -0.66
C TRP A 32 11.80 6.70 -1.96
N HIS A 33 11.13 7.79 -2.38
CA HIS A 33 10.32 7.87 -3.61
C HIS A 33 10.70 9.11 -4.42
N GLY A 34 12.00 9.39 -4.56
CA GLY A 34 12.49 10.64 -5.14
C GLY A 34 12.26 11.85 -4.24
N GLU A 35 12.83 12.98 -4.60
CA GLU A 35 12.71 14.22 -3.83
C GLU A 35 11.30 14.85 -3.90
N HIS A 36 10.46 14.39 -4.82
CA HIS A 36 9.14 14.96 -5.07
C HIS A 36 8.01 14.30 -4.30
N LEU A 37 8.21 13.10 -3.77
CA LEU A 37 7.20 12.34 -3.04
C LEU A 37 7.60 12.16 -1.56
N PRO A 38 6.62 12.05 -0.66
CA PRO A 38 6.91 11.78 0.74
C PRO A 38 7.35 10.34 0.97
N LEU A 39 8.18 10.08 1.98
CA LEU A 39 8.63 8.74 2.36
C LEU A 39 7.49 7.74 2.64
N GLY A 40 6.30 8.21 2.97
CA GLY A 40 5.14 7.36 3.24
C GLY A 40 4.19 7.17 2.06
N THR A 41 4.68 7.31 0.82
CA THR A 41 3.88 7.27 -0.42
C THR A 41 3.03 6.02 -0.52
N ASP A 42 3.59 4.84 -0.32
CA ASP A 42 2.86 3.55 -0.36
C ASP A 42 1.61 3.55 0.52
N LEU A 43 1.78 4.00 1.77
CA LEU A 43 0.68 4.00 2.73
C LEU A 43 -0.35 5.08 2.43
N ILE A 44 0.08 6.24 1.92
CA ILE A 44 -0.81 7.32 1.48
C ILE A 44 -1.73 6.82 0.37
N ILE A 45 -1.14 6.18 -0.65
CA ILE A 45 -1.87 5.63 -1.79
C ILE A 45 -2.81 4.51 -1.33
N SER A 46 -2.28 3.52 -0.61
CA SER A 46 -3.07 2.37 -0.15
C SER A 46 -4.25 2.79 0.72
N ARG A 47 -4.02 3.70 1.64
CA ARG A 47 -5.07 4.21 2.54
C ARG A 47 -6.15 5.00 1.77
N GLY A 48 -5.75 5.84 0.80
CA GLY A 48 -6.67 6.59 -0.05
C GLY A 48 -7.49 5.67 -0.95
N PHE A 49 -6.85 4.70 -1.58
CA PHE A 49 -7.51 3.72 -2.41
C PHE A 49 -8.50 2.85 -1.63
N PHE A 50 -8.13 2.38 -0.46
CA PHE A 50 -9.01 1.61 0.40
C PHE A 50 -10.18 2.43 0.96
N ALA A 51 -10.03 3.73 1.17
CA ALA A 51 -11.16 4.58 1.49
C ALA A 51 -12.18 4.60 0.35
N THR A 52 -11.71 4.71 -0.91
CA THR A 52 -12.57 4.62 -2.10
C THR A 52 -13.32 3.28 -2.17
N LEU A 53 -12.63 2.16 -1.93
CA LEU A 53 -13.26 0.83 -1.90
C LEU A 53 -14.27 0.68 -0.74
N ALA A 54 -13.94 1.19 0.44
CA ALA A 54 -14.83 1.13 1.61
C ALA A 54 -16.09 2.01 1.45
N GLU A 55 -16.04 3.02 0.61
CA GLU A 55 -17.23 3.80 0.24
C GLU A 55 -18.12 3.05 -0.75
N ARG A 56 -17.55 2.24 -1.65
CA ARG A 56 -18.28 1.48 -2.67
C ARG A 56 -18.88 0.17 -2.15
N VAL A 57 -18.08 -0.57 -1.40
CA VAL A 57 -18.43 -1.93 -0.96
C VAL A 57 -18.88 -1.97 0.50
N GLY A 58 -18.44 -1.00 1.29
CA GLY A 58 -18.50 -1.07 2.75
C GLY A 58 -17.20 -1.63 3.33
N GLY A 59 -17.22 -2.00 4.61
CA GLY A 59 -16.02 -2.48 5.31
C GLY A 59 -15.30 -1.38 6.06
N ILE A 60 -14.10 -1.67 6.56
CA ILE A 60 -13.33 -0.82 7.46
C ILE A 60 -11.87 -0.78 7.01
N VAL A 61 -11.34 0.42 6.85
CA VAL A 61 -9.91 0.66 6.55
C VAL A 61 -9.14 0.66 7.87
N LEU A 62 -8.20 -0.28 8.00
CA LEU A 62 -7.36 -0.41 9.20
C LEU A 62 -6.27 0.67 9.23
N PRO A 63 -5.73 1.00 10.42
CA PRO A 63 -4.47 1.71 10.51
C PRO A 63 -3.39 0.96 9.73
N GLY A 64 -2.59 1.69 8.98
CA GLY A 64 -1.57 1.06 8.15
C GLY A 64 -0.35 0.60 8.93
N PHE A 65 0.30 -0.43 8.41
CA PHE A 65 1.60 -0.87 8.89
C PHE A 65 2.68 -0.04 8.20
N PHE A 66 3.41 0.79 8.94
CA PHE A 66 4.63 1.44 8.44
C PHE A 66 5.85 0.53 8.57
N LEU A 67 5.83 -0.42 9.50
CA LEU A 67 6.87 -1.45 9.63
C LEU A 67 6.69 -2.47 8.52
N GLY A 68 7.75 -2.74 7.76
CA GLY A 68 7.75 -3.73 6.70
C GLY A 68 9.13 -4.31 6.43
N PRO A 69 9.20 -5.46 5.76
CA PRO A 69 10.47 -6.03 5.30
C PRO A 69 10.92 -5.33 4.03
N ASP A 70 12.22 -5.32 3.81
CA ASP A 70 12.84 -4.92 2.56
C ASP A 70 14.24 -5.51 2.43
N ARG A 71 14.84 -5.35 1.25
CA ARG A 71 16.23 -5.72 0.98
C ARG A 71 17.17 -4.89 1.83
N ILE A 72 18.21 -5.53 2.37
CA ILE A 72 19.35 -4.85 2.98
C ILE A 72 20.54 -4.95 2.01
N THR A 73 21.19 -3.81 1.75
CA THR A 73 22.40 -3.72 0.95
C THR A 73 23.51 -3.12 1.80
N ASN A 74 24.57 -3.90 2.09
CA ASN A 74 25.72 -3.39 2.82
C ASN A 74 26.73 -2.76 1.85
N ILE A 75 27.10 -1.51 2.10
CA ILE A 75 28.13 -0.79 1.36
C ILE A 75 29.10 -0.20 2.37
N ASP A 76 30.35 -0.65 2.31
CA ASP A 76 31.43 -0.18 3.18
C ASP A 76 31.14 -0.28 4.69
N GLY A 77 30.36 -1.30 5.09
CA GLY A 77 30.00 -1.55 6.49
C GLY A 77 28.77 -0.80 6.97
N HIS A 78 28.08 -0.06 6.10
CA HIS A 78 26.81 0.59 6.38
C HIS A 78 25.68 -0.15 5.67
N ASP A 79 24.58 -0.43 6.38
CA ASP A 79 23.40 -1.10 5.83
C ASP A 79 22.38 -0.05 5.32
N TYR A 80 22.02 -0.19 4.06
CA TYR A 80 20.96 0.57 3.40
C TYR A 80 19.75 -0.32 3.16
N ILE A 81 18.56 0.25 3.26
CA ILE A 81 17.29 -0.47 3.20
C ILE A 81 16.53 -0.11 1.92
N GLY A 82 16.12 -1.14 1.16
CA GLY A 82 15.25 -0.98 0.00
C GLY A 82 15.81 -0.01 -1.04
N MET A 83 15.08 1.04 -1.29
CA MET A 83 15.40 2.07 -2.30
C MET A 83 16.48 3.07 -1.88
N ASP A 84 17.01 2.98 -0.67
CA ASP A 84 18.07 3.89 -0.20
C ASP A 84 19.38 3.78 -1.02
N THR A 85 19.53 2.74 -1.86
CA THR A 85 20.71 2.51 -2.71
C THR A 85 20.45 2.58 -4.21
N GLU A 86 19.24 2.88 -4.66
CA GLU A 86 18.84 2.73 -6.06
C GLU A 86 19.06 3.96 -6.97
N PRO A 87 19.33 5.17 -6.49
CA PRO A 87 19.43 6.30 -7.41
C PRO A 87 20.61 6.19 -8.36
N SER A 88 20.42 6.69 -9.58
CA SER A 88 21.50 6.91 -10.56
C SER A 88 21.65 8.41 -10.85
N PRO A 89 22.78 9.05 -10.55
CA PRO A 89 23.96 8.44 -9.91
C PRO A 89 23.65 7.92 -8.51
N PRO A 90 24.39 6.91 -8.04
CA PRO A 90 24.12 6.31 -6.73
C PRO A 90 24.11 7.35 -5.62
N ARG A 91 22.97 7.51 -4.98
CA ARG A 91 22.82 8.29 -3.75
C ARG A 91 22.53 7.30 -2.64
N HIS A 92 23.26 7.42 -1.57
CA HIS A 92 23.03 6.61 -0.39
C HIS A 92 22.19 7.43 0.59
N LEU A 93 20.96 6.99 0.80
CA LEU A 93 20.00 7.66 1.67
C LEU A 93 19.81 6.83 2.93
N ASP A 94 19.46 7.48 4.02
CA ASP A 94 19.17 6.85 5.31
C ASP A 94 17.70 7.06 5.72
N GLY A 95 16.78 7.06 4.73
CA GLY A 95 15.38 7.38 4.96
C GLY A 95 14.50 6.21 5.38
N SER A 96 14.90 4.98 5.08
CA SER A 96 14.12 3.76 5.32
C SER A 96 14.40 3.18 6.71
N VAL A 97 13.84 3.81 7.75
CA VAL A 97 14.14 3.46 9.16
C VAL A 97 13.09 2.56 9.83
N TYR A 98 11.96 2.32 9.18
CA TYR A 98 10.87 1.48 9.72
C TYR A 98 10.91 0.06 9.18
N TRP A 99 12.09 -0.51 9.14
CA TRP A 99 12.33 -1.87 8.69
C TRP A 99 12.23 -2.90 9.82
N VAL A 100 11.69 -4.08 9.49
CA VAL A 100 11.71 -5.27 10.35
C VAL A 100 11.99 -6.51 9.51
N PRO A 101 12.62 -7.58 10.08
CA PRO A 101 12.81 -8.84 9.38
C PRO A 101 11.50 -9.47 8.91
N ASP A 102 11.53 -10.17 7.76
CA ASP A 102 10.38 -10.88 7.18
C ASP A 102 9.62 -11.74 8.19
N GLY A 103 10.33 -12.51 9.02
CA GLY A 103 9.70 -13.37 10.02
C GLY A 103 8.88 -12.59 11.04
N LEU A 104 9.43 -11.49 11.56
CA LEU A 104 8.71 -10.65 12.52
C LEU A 104 7.50 -9.98 11.86
N PHE A 105 7.66 -9.47 10.64
CA PHE A 105 6.56 -8.87 9.89
C PHE A 105 5.43 -9.88 9.63
N THR A 106 5.78 -11.08 9.19
CA THR A 106 4.84 -12.17 8.95
C THR A 106 4.09 -12.57 10.23
N ASP A 107 4.77 -12.63 11.37
CA ASP A 107 4.15 -12.91 12.67
C ASP A 107 3.18 -11.81 13.10
N MET A 108 3.53 -10.53 12.87
CA MET A 108 2.65 -9.39 13.13
C MET A 108 1.39 -9.43 12.26
N LEU A 109 1.53 -9.73 10.97
CA LEU A 109 0.40 -9.89 10.05
C LEU A 109 -0.52 -11.03 10.52
N TYR A 110 0.05 -12.20 10.80
CA TYR A 110 -0.71 -13.36 11.28
C TYR A 110 -1.46 -13.09 12.58
N ALA A 111 -0.80 -12.45 13.54
CA ALA A 111 -1.43 -12.05 14.80
C ALA A 111 -2.60 -11.09 14.56
N THR A 112 -2.44 -10.13 13.64
CA THR A 112 -3.50 -9.19 13.24
C THR A 112 -4.68 -9.92 12.60
N LEU A 113 -4.43 -10.81 11.65
CA LEU A 113 -5.47 -11.61 10.98
C LEU A 113 -6.28 -12.46 11.98
N LYS A 114 -5.62 -13.05 12.98
CA LYS A 114 -6.31 -13.76 14.07
C LYS A 114 -7.28 -12.85 14.82
N GLN A 115 -6.90 -11.60 15.09
CA GLN A 115 -7.79 -10.66 15.77
C GLN A 115 -8.93 -10.18 14.88
N LEU A 116 -8.68 -9.99 13.58
CA LEU A 116 -9.72 -9.66 12.62
C LEU A 116 -10.77 -10.80 12.54
N LYS A 117 -10.30 -12.05 12.44
CA LYS A 117 -11.19 -13.22 12.50
C LYS A 117 -12.03 -13.23 13.78
N ARG A 118 -11.37 -13.06 14.95
CA ARG A 118 -12.07 -13.01 16.25
C ARG A 118 -13.11 -11.90 16.30
N ALA A 119 -12.83 -10.74 15.68
CA ALA A 119 -13.76 -9.61 15.64
C ALA A 119 -14.94 -9.81 14.70
N GLY A 120 -14.90 -10.80 13.81
CA GLY A 120 -16.00 -11.13 12.90
C GLY A 120 -15.80 -10.70 11.44
N PHE A 121 -14.62 -10.23 11.08
CA PHE A 121 -14.30 -10.03 9.66
C PHE A 121 -14.26 -11.36 8.90
N LYS A 122 -14.60 -11.31 7.62
CA LYS A 122 -14.60 -12.48 6.74
C LYS A 122 -13.64 -12.34 5.57
N VAL A 123 -13.46 -11.12 5.10
CA VAL A 123 -12.58 -10.79 3.97
C VAL A 123 -11.53 -9.78 4.44
N VAL A 124 -10.27 -9.99 4.07
CA VAL A 124 -9.19 -9.03 4.27
C VAL A 124 -8.53 -8.73 2.93
N VAL A 125 -8.38 -7.45 2.62
CA VAL A 125 -7.78 -6.98 1.36
C VAL A 125 -6.51 -6.22 1.69
N ALA A 126 -5.37 -6.69 1.18
CA ALA A 126 -4.07 -6.05 1.39
C ALA A 126 -3.58 -5.32 0.14
N HIS A 127 -2.90 -4.20 0.34
CA HIS A 127 -2.22 -3.41 -0.71
C HIS A 127 -1.15 -2.51 -0.08
N GLY A 128 -0.10 -2.19 -0.83
CA GLY A 128 0.93 -1.23 -0.43
C GLY A 128 2.31 -1.60 -0.94
N HIS A 129 3.32 -1.30 -0.15
CA HIS A 129 4.73 -1.58 -0.40
C HIS A 129 4.98 -2.99 -0.93
N GLY A 130 5.80 -3.11 -1.99
CA GLY A 130 6.03 -4.36 -2.72
C GLY A 130 6.45 -5.53 -1.83
N PRO A 131 7.57 -5.48 -1.10
CA PRO A 131 8.00 -6.53 -0.18
C PRO A 131 6.96 -6.89 0.89
N SER A 132 6.27 -5.89 1.47
CA SER A 132 5.22 -6.12 2.47
C SER A 132 4.02 -6.87 1.91
N THR A 133 3.57 -6.50 0.71
CA THR A 133 2.46 -7.19 0.02
C THR A 133 2.90 -8.55 -0.50
N GLY A 134 4.15 -8.72 -0.88
CA GLY A 134 4.76 -10.00 -1.25
C GLY A 134 4.76 -10.98 -0.08
N ALA A 135 5.17 -10.55 1.11
CA ALA A 135 5.12 -11.36 2.33
C ALA A 135 3.68 -11.79 2.69
N PHE A 136 2.70 -10.90 2.52
CA PHE A 136 1.30 -11.25 2.68
C PHE A 136 0.85 -12.29 1.65
N ALA A 137 1.13 -12.05 0.36
CA ALA A 137 0.71 -12.90 -0.75
C ALA A 137 1.25 -14.33 -0.65
N GLN A 138 2.50 -14.51 -0.24
CA GLN A 138 3.15 -15.83 -0.05
C GLN A 138 2.47 -16.68 1.02
N ASN A 139 1.72 -16.09 1.93
CA ASN A 139 1.09 -16.77 3.05
C ASN A 139 -0.43 -16.93 2.91
N ILE A 140 -1.05 -16.40 1.85
CA ILE A 140 -2.52 -16.40 1.66
C ILE A 140 -3.11 -17.81 1.83
N GLU A 141 -2.67 -18.78 1.05
CA GLU A 141 -3.24 -20.14 1.08
C GLU A 141 -3.14 -20.78 2.47
N LYS A 142 -2.01 -20.60 3.15
CA LYS A 142 -1.79 -21.12 4.50
C LYS A 142 -2.76 -20.47 5.48
N TRP A 143 -2.81 -19.15 5.50
CA TRP A 143 -3.60 -18.40 6.46
C TRP A 143 -5.12 -18.52 6.22
N GLU A 144 -5.56 -18.62 4.96
CA GLU A 144 -6.96 -18.91 4.64
C GLU A 144 -7.42 -20.24 5.24
N ARG A 145 -6.59 -21.30 5.09
CA ARG A 145 -6.89 -22.62 5.68
C ARG A 145 -6.94 -22.59 7.21
N GLU A 146 -5.98 -21.90 7.83
CA GLU A 146 -5.85 -21.86 9.29
C GLU A 146 -6.91 -20.98 9.95
N LEU A 147 -7.25 -19.85 9.33
CA LEU A 147 -8.09 -18.82 9.94
C LEU A 147 -9.54 -18.83 9.40
N SER A 148 -9.82 -19.52 8.31
CA SER A 148 -11.11 -19.44 7.61
C SER A 148 -11.49 -17.99 7.32
N LEU A 149 -10.54 -17.21 6.82
CA LEU A 149 -10.70 -15.87 6.25
C LEU A 149 -10.55 -15.98 4.74
N ARG A 150 -11.20 -15.12 3.98
CA ARG A 150 -10.84 -14.86 2.59
C ARG A 150 -9.81 -13.74 2.54
N LEU A 151 -8.63 -14.00 1.98
CA LEU A 151 -7.53 -13.06 1.88
C LEU A 151 -7.31 -12.67 0.42
N LEU A 152 -7.37 -11.38 0.14
CA LEU A 152 -7.23 -10.82 -1.19
C LEU A 152 -6.00 -9.90 -1.24
N HIS A 153 -5.38 -9.84 -2.40
CA HIS A 153 -4.21 -9.02 -2.65
C HIS A 153 -4.39 -8.27 -3.97
N CYS A 154 -4.32 -6.94 -3.95
CA CYS A 154 -4.68 -6.12 -5.11
C CYS A 154 -3.86 -6.43 -6.38
N TRP A 155 -2.63 -6.91 -6.26
CA TRP A 155 -1.81 -7.31 -7.39
C TRP A 155 -2.39 -8.50 -8.15
N HIS A 156 -2.75 -9.57 -7.44
CA HIS A 156 -3.29 -10.79 -8.04
C HIS A 156 -4.72 -10.59 -8.51
N GLU A 157 -5.55 -10.11 -7.63
CA GLU A 157 -6.98 -9.96 -7.88
C GLU A 157 -7.27 -8.83 -8.89
N GLY A 158 -6.33 -7.92 -9.06
CA GLY A 158 -6.36 -6.91 -10.12
C GLY A 158 -5.89 -7.41 -11.50
N GLY A 159 -5.70 -8.73 -11.68
CA GLY A 159 -5.24 -9.31 -12.95
C GLY A 159 -3.74 -9.13 -13.18
N GLY A 160 -2.93 -9.11 -12.14
CA GLY A 160 -1.48 -8.92 -12.19
C GLY A 160 -1.06 -7.47 -12.47
N GLN A 161 -2.03 -6.56 -12.54
CA GLN A 161 -1.79 -5.13 -12.68
C GLN A 161 -2.22 -4.44 -11.39
N GLY A 162 -1.28 -4.28 -10.45
CA GLY A 162 -1.51 -3.52 -9.23
C GLY A 162 -1.83 -2.07 -9.53
N ILE A 163 -2.36 -1.37 -8.53
CA ILE A 163 -2.62 0.07 -8.64
C ILE A 163 -1.30 0.86 -8.73
N GLN A 164 -0.23 0.38 -8.09
CA GLN A 164 1.13 0.89 -8.19
C GLN A 164 1.88 0.03 -9.21
N THR A 165 2.16 0.58 -10.38
CA THR A 165 2.83 -0.11 -11.49
C THR A 165 4.24 0.42 -11.76
N ASP A 166 4.64 1.45 -11.03
CA ASP A 166 5.97 2.05 -11.06
C ASP A 166 6.44 2.35 -9.63
N HIS A 167 7.69 2.79 -9.46
CA HIS A 167 8.20 3.31 -8.20
C HIS A 167 8.61 4.76 -8.40
N ALA A 168 7.98 5.66 -7.66
CA ALA A 168 8.14 7.11 -7.78
C ALA A 168 7.91 7.67 -9.20
N GLY A 169 7.23 6.90 -10.05
CA GLY A 169 6.94 7.25 -11.43
C GLY A 169 5.63 8.02 -11.61
N VAL A 170 5.13 8.03 -12.86
CA VAL A 170 3.91 8.79 -13.22
C VAL A 170 2.68 8.32 -12.46
N ASN A 171 2.56 7.01 -12.22
CA ASN A 171 1.37 6.44 -11.57
C ASN A 171 1.35 6.76 -10.07
N GLU A 172 2.43 6.47 -9.35
CA GLU A 172 2.52 6.79 -7.92
C GLU A 172 2.46 8.29 -7.66
N THR A 173 3.11 9.11 -8.48
CA THR A 173 3.02 10.57 -8.39
C THR A 173 1.59 11.04 -8.59
N SER A 174 0.89 10.51 -9.60
CA SER A 174 -0.51 10.86 -9.89
C SER A 174 -1.47 10.43 -8.80
N LEU A 175 -1.27 9.24 -8.24
CA LEU A 175 -2.08 8.74 -7.12
C LEU A 175 -1.82 9.55 -5.83
N THR A 176 -0.57 9.96 -5.60
CA THR A 176 -0.24 10.84 -4.47
C THR A 176 -0.85 12.23 -4.65
N LEU A 177 -0.83 12.77 -5.87
CA LEU A 177 -1.57 14.02 -6.21
C LEU A 177 -3.07 13.89 -5.98
N LEU A 178 -3.64 12.71 -6.22
CA LEU A 178 -5.06 12.46 -5.97
C LEU A 178 -5.38 12.45 -4.47
N TYR A 179 -4.64 11.68 -3.69
CA TYR A 179 -4.98 11.38 -2.30
C TYR A 179 -4.37 12.35 -1.28
N ARG A 180 -3.21 12.96 -1.61
CA ARG A 180 -2.53 13.94 -0.75
C ARG A 180 -1.78 15.00 -1.58
N PRO A 181 -2.46 15.87 -2.32
CA PRO A 181 -1.83 16.79 -3.27
C PRO A 181 -0.82 17.73 -2.62
N GLY A 182 -1.02 18.10 -1.35
CA GLY A 182 -0.12 19.00 -0.63
C GLY A 182 1.26 18.42 -0.27
N SER A 183 1.48 17.12 -0.47
CA SER A 183 2.75 16.45 -0.17
C SER A 183 3.66 16.23 -1.38
N VAL A 184 3.19 16.51 -2.59
CA VAL A 184 3.97 16.36 -3.84
C VAL A 184 4.70 17.64 -4.16
N ARG A 185 5.97 17.54 -4.57
CA ARG A 185 6.89 18.63 -4.85
C ARG A 185 7.55 18.49 -6.21
N LEU A 186 6.78 18.53 -7.29
CA LEU A 186 7.33 18.35 -8.65
C LEU A 186 8.46 19.35 -8.99
N ALA A 187 8.42 20.55 -8.44
CA ALA A 187 9.47 21.56 -8.63
C ALA A 187 10.77 21.25 -7.86
N ALA A 188 10.81 20.21 -7.03
CA ALA A 188 12.02 19.78 -6.33
C ALA A 188 12.93 18.91 -7.19
N LEU A 189 12.47 18.50 -8.38
CA LEU A 189 13.21 17.63 -9.28
C LEU A 189 14.07 18.49 -10.23
N GLU A 190 15.36 18.26 -10.17
CA GLU A 190 16.31 18.76 -11.18
C GLU A 190 16.36 17.76 -12.34
N GLU A 191 16.75 18.23 -13.55
CA GLU A 191 16.76 17.38 -14.75
C GLU A 191 17.63 16.11 -14.58
N ASP A 192 18.71 16.21 -13.81
CA ASP A 192 19.62 15.09 -13.56
C ASP A 192 19.06 14.05 -12.56
N GLU A 193 18.07 14.42 -11.76
CA GLU A 193 17.44 13.56 -10.76
C GLU A 193 16.29 12.74 -11.34
N LEU A 194 15.81 13.14 -12.49
CA LEU A 194 14.69 12.59 -13.21
C LEU A 194 14.88 11.16 -13.71
N SER A 195 16.13 10.76 -13.93
CA SER A 195 16.43 9.51 -14.63
C SER A 195 16.76 8.32 -13.73
N GLY A 196 17.00 8.56 -12.44
CA GLY A 196 17.74 7.58 -11.65
C GLY A 196 16.97 6.74 -10.64
N ALA A 197 15.79 7.18 -10.24
CA ALA A 197 15.06 6.53 -9.15
C ALA A 197 13.66 6.08 -9.51
N MET A 198 13.31 6.19 -10.78
CA MET A 198 11.97 5.89 -11.23
C MET A 198 11.99 4.64 -12.11
N PHE A 199 11.36 3.59 -11.62
CA PHE A 199 11.04 2.44 -12.46
C PHE A 199 9.69 2.71 -13.14
N GLY A 200 9.66 2.76 -14.45
CA GLY A 200 8.47 2.95 -15.26
C GLY A 200 8.82 3.55 -16.62
N ASP A 201 8.03 3.20 -17.63
CA ASP A 201 8.28 3.56 -19.03
C ASP A 201 7.80 4.98 -19.41
N VAL A 202 7.13 5.70 -18.50
CA VAL A 202 6.51 7.00 -18.80
C VAL A 202 7.09 8.10 -17.90
N PRO A 203 7.55 9.21 -18.46
CA PRO A 203 8.06 10.34 -17.71
C PRO A 203 7.03 10.86 -16.71
N PHE A 204 7.45 11.08 -15.46
CA PHE A 204 6.53 11.60 -14.43
C PHE A 204 6.12 13.06 -14.66
N ALA A 205 6.75 13.77 -15.62
CA ALA A 205 6.27 15.08 -16.09
C ALA A 205 4.79 15.06 -16.53
N ASP A 206 4.28 13.87 -16.92
CA ASP A 206 2.87 13.65 -17.28
C ASP A 206 1.99 13.30 -16.05
N ALA A 207 2.56 13.30 -14.85
CA ALA A 207 1.80 13.02 -13.64
C ALA A 207 0.74 14.11 -13.40
N SER A 208 -0.48 13.67 -13.15
CA SER A 208 -1.60 14.57 -12.88
C SER A 208 -2.64 13.92 -11.96
N ARG A 209 -3.40 14.77 -11.31
CA ARG A 209 -4.52 14.29 -10.48
C ARG A 209 -5.57 13.56 -11.33
N GLU A 210 -5.79 13.99 -12.55
CA GLU A 210 -6.70 13.37 -13.52
C GLU A 210 -6.26 11.96 -13.88
N HIS A 211 -4.97 11.77 -14.13
CA HIS A 211 -4.39 10.45 -14.38
C HIS A 211 -4.54 9.55 -13.15
N GLY A 212 -4.24 10.05 -11.97
CA GLY A 212 -4.45 9.34 -10.70
C GLY A 212 -5.89 8.92 -10.48
N ALA A 213 -6.85 9.81 -10.76
CA ALA A 213 -8.27 9.49 -10.66
C ALA A 213 -8.71 8.39 -11.63
N LYS A 214 -8.20 8.42 -12.86
CA LYS A 214 -8.47 7.39 -13.87
C LYS A 214 -7.93 6.02 -13.45
N ILE A 215 -6.69 5.97 -12.96
CA ILE A 215 -6.07 4.72 -12.45
C ILE A 215 -6.90 4.19 -11.28
N ALA A 216 -7.17 5.04 -10.28
CA ALA A 216 -7.92 4.66 -9.10
C ALA A 216 -9.31 4.11 -9.44
N GLU A 217 -10.01 4.72 -10.41
CA GLU A 217 -11.33 4.27 -10.87
C GLU A 217 -11.28 2.88 -11.50
N ILE A 218 -10.34 2.65 -12.42
CA ILE A 218 -10.19 1.36 -13.11
C ILE A 218 -9.94 0.24 -12.08
N HIS A 219 -9.01 0.46 -11.15
CA HIS A 219 -8.69 -0.54 -10.14
C HIS A 219 -9.78 -0.70 -9.09
N ALA A 220 -10.46 0.38 -8.70
CA ALA A 220 -11.57 0.31 -7.77
C ALA A 220 -12.75 -0.49 -8.33
N ALA A 221 -13.12 -0.28 -9.60
CA ALA A 221 -14.18 -1.05 -10.25
C ALA A 221 -13.85 -2.55 -10.30
N ARG A 222 -12.58 -2.89 -10.62
CA ARG A 222 -12.08 -4.27 -10.66
C ARG A 222 -12.11 -4.91 -9.29
N MET A 223 -11.55 -4.26 -8.28
CA MET A 223 -11.49 -4.79 -6.92
C MET A 223 -12.87 -4.85 -6.25
N GLU A 224 -13.77 -3.92 -6.56
CA GLU A 224 -15.16 -3.99 -6.10
C GLU A 224 -15.82 -5.30 -6.53
N ALA A 225 -15.68 -5.69 -7.81
CA ALA A 225 -16.24 -6.94 -8.32
C ALA A 225 -15.65 -8.16 -7.60
N VAL A 226 -14.33 -8.20 -7.37
CA VAL A 226 -13.64 -9.29 -6.67
C VAL A 226 -14.11 -9.39 -5.22
N ILE A 227 -14.17 -8.27 -4.50
CA ILE A 227 -14.56 -8.26 -3.08
C ILE A 227 -16.03 -8.67 -2.92
N ARG A 228 -16.93 -8.20 -3.79
CA ARG A 228 -18.35 -8.61 -3.76
C ARG A 228 -18.53 -10.09 -4.04
N GLY A 229 -17.70 -10.67 -4.90
CA GLY A 229 -17.68 -12.12 -5.15
C GLY A 229 -17.13 -12.95 -4.00
N ALA A 230 -16.39 -12.35 -3.07
CA ALA A 230 -15.82 -12.99 -1.89
C ALA A 230 -16.70 -12.89 -0.63
N LEU A 231 -17.74 -12.05 -0.64
CA LEU A 231 -18.70 -11.86 0.45
C LEU A 231 -19.85 -12.84 0.39
#